data_d65310ff55878d0087c1126fdfd27d9a
#
_entry.id   d65310ff55878d0087c1126fdfd27d9a
#
_cell.length_a   1.000
_cell.length_b   1.000
_cell.length_c   1.000
_cell.angle_alpha   90.00
_cell.angle_beta   90.00
_cell.angle_gamma   90.00
#
_symmetry.space_group_name_H-M   'P 1'
#
loop_
_entity.id
_entity.type
_entity.pdbx_description
1 polymer ?
#
loop_
_entity_poly.entity_id
_entity_poly.type
_entity_poly.pdbx_seq_one_letter_code
_entity_poly.pdbx_strand_id
1 'polypeptide(L)'
;NSITDARANGYMVDPKFIRPPLMSVTLGATGHASDDVLSVHAGGDDFVTVIRNNETVGYNVPKADLEQVMGAKVALLRNRTIKDWKPADLKVLDVILPDVGQTMLHFTRDNASWKLDGYDKHESFALTDLLDALAPLKAESWQVNGPLGDDVYTVTYGNDDQKLTLKVDPTSRVAQLIEPELNFMVSQELVDKLTAELRPRTIVDLTRDAIKQVQVITRDQDVTINHADGKFTAAGIELDDEKVGMLFDTLAGLRVEKYIDSSKITRPISVILTTTDDKTINIQLSDDKSGQIGSTFFKLANDDFDNLTAKMSK
;
A
#
# COMPACT_ATOMS: atom_id res chain seq x y z
N ASN A 1 12.41 14.21 27.93
CA ASN A 1 12.24 15.46 28.65
C ASN A 1 10.77 15.85 28.56
N SER A 2 10.11 15.88 29.68
CA SER A 2 8.69 16.24 29.78
C SER A 2 8.54 17.60 30.48
N ILE A 3 7.37 18.23 30.37
CA ILE A 3 7.04 19.46 31.09
C ILE A 3 7.19 19.29 32.60
N THR A 4 7.15 18.05 33.11
CA THR A 4 7.33 17.71 34.51
C THR A 4 8.79 17.83 34.97
N ASP A 5 9.75 17.89 34.05
CA ASP A 5 11.20 18.01 34.35
C ASP A 5 11.68 19.47 34.30
N ALA A 6 10.81 20.40 33.85
CA ALA A 6 11.14 21.82 33.78
C ALA A 6 11.35 22.40 35.18
N ARG A 7 12.42 23.16 35.34
CA ARG A 7 12.79 23.79 36.62
C ARG A 7 12.75 25.32 36.52
N ALA A 8 12.14 25.93 37.49
CA ALA A 8 12.14 27.38 37.56
C ALA A 8 13.51 27.90 38.03
N ASN A 9 14.03 28.90 37.33
CA ASN A 9 15.26 29.65 37.71
C ASN A 9 14.97 30.87 38.58
N GLY A 10 13.71 31.19 38.80
CA GLY A 10 13.25 32.31 39.60
C GLY A 10 11.73 32.36 39.71
N TYR A 11 11.21 33.29 40.42
CA TYR A 11 9.78 33.49 40.58
C TYR A 11 9.41 34.96 40.59
N MET A 12 8.16 35.26 40.25
CA MET A 12 7.58 36.61 40.28
C MET A 12 6.30 36.54 41.13
N VAL A 13 6.19 37.45 42.08
CA VAL A 13 5.00 37.56 42.93
C VAL A 13 4.00 38.50 42.26
N ASP A 14 2.75 38.11 42.22
CA ASP A 14 1.62 38.84 41.66
C ASP A 14 1.85 39.34 40.22
N PRO A 15 2.20 38.43 39.28
CA PRO A 15 2.49 38.81 37.91
C PRO A 15 1.25 39.38 37.22
N LYS A 16 1.36 40.58 36.67
CA LYS A 16 0.29 41.21 35.88
C LYS A 16 0.62 41.09 34.40
N PHE A 17 -0.11 40.24 33.71
CA PHE A 17 0.06 40.05 32.26
C PHE A 17 -0.97 40.87 31.48
N ILE A 18 -0.49 41.64 30.52
CA ILE A 18 -1.30 42.49 29.65
C ILE A 18 -1.89 41.66 28.49
N ARG A 19 -1.27 40.50 28.17
CA ARG A 19 -1.67 39.63 27.07
C ARG A 19 -2.16 38.30 27.60
N PRO A 20 -3.06 37.61 26.86
CA PRO A 20 -3.46 36.25 27.20
C PRO A 20 -2.26 35.31 27.20
N PRO A 21 -2.35 34.16 27.87
CA PRO A 21 -1.26 33.20 27.87
C PRO A 21 -0.92 32.75 26.43
N LEU A 22 0.37 32.51 26.19
CA LEU A 22 0.86 31.93 24.94
C LEU A 22 0.36 30.52 24.75
N MET A 23 0.19 29.81 25.87
CA MET A 23 -0.27 28.43 25.91
C MET A 23 -0.87 28.13 27.29
N SER A 24 -1.87 27.27 27.32
CA SER A 24 -2.37 26.63 28.54
C SER A 24 -2.30 25.13 28.41
N VAL A 25 -1.82 24.45 29.44
CA VAL A 25 -1.70 23.00 29.51
C VAL A 25 -2.43 22.51 30.74
N THR A 26 -3.34 21.58 30.54
CA THR A 26 -4.02 20.88 31.64
C THR A 26 -3.37 19.52 31.85
N LEU A 27 -2.90 19.25 33.06
CA LEU A 27 -2.26 18.00 33.45
C LEU A 27 -3.24 17.24 34.35
N GLY A 28 -3.89 16.23 33.78
CA GLY A 28 -4.71 15.27 34.53
C GLY A 28 -3.86 14.09 34.96
N ALA A 29 -3.95 13.68 36.22
CA ALA A 29 -3.31 12.48 36.71
C ALA A 29 -4.34 11.51 37.32
N THR A 30 -4.24 10.23 36.98
CA THR A 30 -5.11 9.19 37.55
C THR A 30 -4.96 9.14 39.06
N GLY A 31 -6.06 9.32 39.79
CA GLY A 31 -6.07 9.31 41.26
C GLY A 31 -5.94 10.68 41.93
N HIS A 32 -5.82 11.76 41.16
CA HIS A 32 -5.86 13.13 41.71
C HIS A 32 -7.27 13.73 41.62
N ALA A 33 -7.65 14.52 42.63
CA ALA A 33 -9.00 15.08 42.75
C ALA A 33 -9.25 16.27 41.79
N SER A 34 -8.18 16.86 41.22
CA SER A 34 -8.27 17.97 40.28
C SER A 34 -7.08 17.97 39.31
N ASP A 35 -7.32 18.49 38.13
CA ASP A 35 -6.27 18.71 37.13
C ASP A 35 -5.46 19.96 37.49
N ASP A 36 -4.16 19.90 37.20
CA ASP A 36 -3.29 21.07 37.26
C ASP A 36 -3.35 21.82 35.92
N VAL A 37 -3.64 23.10 35.96
CA VAL A 37 -3.63 23.99 34.82
C VAL A 37 -2.38 24.86 34.86
N LEU A 38 -1.53 24.73 33.84
CA LEU A 38 -0.35 25.60 33.67
C LEU A 38 -0.63 26.61 32.57
N SER A 39 -0.55 27.91 32.93
CA SER A 39 -0.64 28.99 31.95
C SER A 39 0.76 29.57 31.70
N VAL A 40 1.19 29.54 30.45
CA VAL A 40 2.53 30.00 30.02
C VAL A 40 2.38 31.37 29.38
N HIS A 41 3.08 32.36 29.95
CA HIS A 41 3.06 33.76 29.51
C HIS A 41 4.44 34.16 28.96
N ALA A 42 4.44 35.17 28.10
CA ALA A 42 5.68 35.80 27.67
C ALA A 42 6.43 36.37 28.88
N GLY A 43 7.70 35.98 29.02
CA GLY A 43 8.62 36.51 30.03
C GLY A 43 9.70 37.39 29.38
N GLY A 44 10.95 37.17 29.72
CA GLY A 44 12.10 37.80 29.08
C GLY A 44 12.53 37.15 27.78
N ASP A 45 13.73 37.50 27.31
CA ASP A 45 14.26 36.92 26.06
C ASP A 45 14.57 35.42 26.20
N ASP A 46 15.06 34.98 27.36
CA ASP A 46 15.50 33.61 27.59
C ASP A 46 14.56 32.78 28.46
N PHE A 47 13.46 33.34 28.94
CA PHE A 47 12.52 32.65 29.81
C PHE A 47 11.05 32.99 29.50
N VAL A 48 10.17 32.11 29.93
CA VAL A 48 8.72 32.31 30.01
C VAL A 48 8.29 32.27 31.48
N THR A 49 7.14 32.89 31.78
CA THR A 49 6.56 32.82 33.12
C THR A 49 5.40 31.82 33.11
N VAL A 50 5.48 30.81 33.96
CA VAL A 50 4.46 29.80 34.11
C VAL A 50 3.68 30.04 35.41
N ILE A 51 2.36 30.02 35.31
CA ILE A 51 1.46 30.12 36.49
C ILE A 51 0.71 28.77 36.58
N ARG A 52 0.66 28.20 37.78
CA ARG A 52 -0.08 27.00 38.07
C ARG A 52 -1.40 27.35 38.76
N ASN A 53 -2.50 26.77 38.26
CA ASN A 53 -3.84 26.89 38.89
C ASN A 53 -4.27 28.29 39.30
N ASN A 54 -3.88 29.33 38.53
CA ASN A 54 -4.09 30.75 38.84
C ASN A 54 -3.45 31.18 40.18
N GLU A 55 -2.34 30.59 40.59
CA GLU A 55 -1.55 31.05 41.72
C GLU A 55 -1.12 32.49 41.55
N THR A 56 -0.87 33.18 42.66
CA THR A 56 -0.34 34.54 42.67
C THR A 56 1.18 34.61 42.44
N VAL A 57 1.77 33.48 42.16
CA VAL A 57 3.20 33.34 41.87
C VAL A 57 3.39 32.83 40.45
N GLY A 58 4.21 33.53 39.69
CA GLY A 58 4.67 33.08 38.38
C GLY A 58 6.12 32.57 38.47
N TYR A 59 6.36 31.42 37.85
CA TYR A 59 7.66 30.75 37.85
C TYR A 59 8.38 31.04 36.53
N ASN A 60 9.59 31.59 36.59
CA ASN A 60 10.42 31.81 35.40
C ASN A 60 11.12 30.52 35.00
N VAL A 61 10.73 29.98 33.85
CA VAL A 61 11.24 28.74 33.30
C VAL A 61 12.03 29.06 32.04
N PRO A 62 13.26 28.52 31.86
CA PRO A 62 14.02 28.73 30.64
C PRO A 62 13.21 28.29 29.40
N LYS A 63 13.24 29.13 28.34
CA LYS A 63 12.57 28.78 27.09
C LYS A 63 13.03 27.41 26.52
N ALA A 64 14.33 27.14 26.65
CA ALA A 64 14.90 25.89 26.19
C ALA A 64 14.26 24.62 26.82
N ASP A 65 13.86 24.74 28.11
CA ASP A 65 13.23 23.60 28.81
C ASP A 65 11.79 23.33 28.34
N LEU A 66 11.13 24.36 27.81
CA LEU A 66 9.76 24.28 27.31
C LEU A 66 9.66 24.34 25.77
N GLU A 67 10.78 24.49 25.07
CA GLU A 67 10.80 24.67 23.60
C GLU A 67 10.10 23.55 22.88
N GLN A 68 10.32 22.32 23.28
CA GLN A 68 9.65 21.14 22.69
C GLN A 68 8.13 21.15 22.92
N VAL A 69 7.70 21.62 24.11
CA VAL A 69 6.28 21.69 24.46
C VAL A 69 5.62 22.90 23.80
N MET A 70 6.28 24.07 23.84
CA MET A 70 5.77 25.31 23.24
C MET A 70 5.74 25.25 21.71
N GLY A 71 6.69 24.55 21.10
CA GLY A 71 6.73 24.28 19.67
C GLY A 71 5.88 23.08 19.25
N ALA A 72 5.40 22.28 20.21
CA ALA A 72 4.63 21.09 19.91
C ALA A 72 3.22 21.49 19.42
N LYS A 73 2.95 21.19 18.17
CA LYS A 73 1.58 21.19 17.69
C LYS A 73 0.84 20.01 18.35
N VAL A 74 -0.42 20.21 18.71
CA VAL A 74 -1.28 19.15 19.32
C VAL A 74 -1.21 17.85 18.53
N ALA A 75 -1.08 17.95 17.22
CA ALA A 75 -0.89 16.80 16.33
C ALA A 75 0.35 15.94 16.66
N LEU A 76 1.42 16.52 17.22
CA LEU A 76 2.63 15.78 17.59
C LEU A 76 2.47 15.04 18.93
N LEU A 77 1.55 15.48 19.79
CA LEU A 77 1.27 14.90 21.10
C LEU A 77 0.17 13.83 21.04
N ARG A 78 -0.60 13.81 19.95
CA ARG A 78 -1.70 12.88 19.79
C ARG A 78 -1.18 11.44 19.64
N ASN A 79 -1.84 10.50 20.33
CA ASN A 79 -1.55 9.07 20.12
C ASN A 79 -1.71 8.72 18.64
N ARG A 80 -0.69 8.07 18.09
CA ARG A 80 -0.66 7.68 16.68
C ARG A 80 -1.41 6.39 16.39
N THR A 81 -1.74 5.60 17.40
CA THR A 81 -2.48 4.35 17.22
C THR A 81 -3.94 4.68 16.94
N ILE A 82 -4.42 4.30 15.78
CA ILE A 82 -5.82 4.44 15.35
C ILE A 82 -6.57 3.16 15.70
N LYS A 83 -5.96 2.02 15.38
CA LYS A 83 -6.48 0.70 15.71
C LYS A 83 -5.32 -0.23 16.07
N ASP A 84 -5.56 -1.12 17.00
CA ASP A 84 -4.57 -2.10 17.48
C ASP A 84 -5.17 -3.51 17.41
N TRP A 85 -5.56 -3.91 16.20
CA TRP A 85 -5.94 -5.28 15.90
C TRP A 85 -4.70 -6.14 15.62
N LYS A 86 -4.85 -7.43 15.74
CA LYS A 86 -3.86 -8.39 15.22
C LYS A 86 -4.33 -8.87 13.84
N PRO A 87 -3.42 -9.21 12.92
CA PRO A 87 -3.80 -9.78 11.62
C PRO A 87 -4.70 -11.01 11.75
N ALA A 88 -4.51 -11.79 12.83
CA ALA A 88 -5.34 -12.96 13.12
C ALA A 88 -6.80 -12.63 13.45
N ASP A 89 -7.09 -11.42 13.89
CA ASP A 89 -8.45 -10.99 14.24
C ASP A 89 -9.26 -10.59 13.00
N LEU A 90 -8.59 -10.33 11.88
CA LEU A 90 -9.23 -9.90 10.65
C LEU A 90 -9.92 -11.07 9.94
N LYS A 91 -11.14 -10.83 9.45
CA LYS A 91 -12.01 -11.80 8.76
C LYS A 91 -12.38 -11.37 7.35
N VAL A 92 -12.35 -10.08 7.07
CA VAL A 92 -12.72 -9.50 5.79
C VAL A 92 -11.76 -8.40 5.42
N LEU A 93 -11.47 -8.31 4.13
CA LEU A 93 -10.74 -7.21 3.51
C LEU A 93 -11.35 -6.93 2.14
N ASP A 94 -11.84 -5.74 1.95
CA ASP A 94 -12.29 -5.20 0.66
C ASP A 94 -11.29 -4.14 0.21
N VAL A 95 -10.77 -4.24 -1.00
CA VAL A 95 -9.90 -3.23 -1.59
C VAL A 95 -10.52 -2.78 -2.90
N ILE A 96 -10.93 -1.52 -2.99
CA ILE A 96 -11.37 -0.89 -4.23
C ILE A 96 -10.17 -0.17 -4.82
N LEU A 97 -9.78 -0.59 -6.02
CA LEU A 97 -8.66 -0.02 -6.75
C LEU A 97 -9.07 1.30 -7.41
N PRO A 98 -8.14 2.27 -7.57
CA PRO A 98 -8.41 3.55 -8.23
C PRO A 98 -8.40 3.42 -9.77
N ASP A 99 -8.89 2.30 -10.30
CA ASP A 99 -9.01 2.06 -11.72
C ASP A 99 -10.34 2.60 -12.27
N VAL A 100 -10.46 2.73 -13.59
CA VAL A 100 -11.65 3.26 -14.25
C VAL A 100 -12.90 2.44 -13.91
N GLY A 101 -12.75 1.16 -13.68
CA GLY A 101 -13.81 0.23 -13.30
C GLY A 101 -14.11 0.19 -11.80
N GLN A 102 -13.30 0.85 -10.97
CA GLN A 102 -13.32 0.70 -9.51
C GLN A 102 -13.35 -0.77 -9.09
N THR A 103 -12.41 -1.53 -9.63
CA THR A 103 -12.31 -2.98 -9.36
C THR A 103 -12.25 -3.24 -7.86
N MET A 104 -13.20 -4.01 -7.36
CA MET A 104 -13.26 -4.40 -5.96
C MET A 104 -12.68 -5.81 -5.79
N LEU A 105 -11.69 -5.93 -4.94
CA LEU A 105 -11.14 -7.21 -4.49
C LEU A 105 -11.74 -7.53 -3.13
N HIS A 106 -12.54 -8.59 -3.07
CA HIS A 106 -13.17 -9.05 -1.84
C HIS A 106 -12.48 -10.30 -1.30
N PHE A 107 -11.86 -10.17 -0.13
CA PHE A 107 -11.20 -11.25 0.57
C PHE A 107 -11.99 -11.63 1.81
N THR A 108 -12.22 -12.92 1.98
CA THR A 108 -12.81 -13.50 3.18
C THR A 108 -11.87 -14.53 3.78
N ARG A 109 -11.86 -14.60 5.11
CA ARG A 109 -11.06 -15.59 5.83
C ARG A 109 -11.92 -16.75 6.29
N ASP A 110 -11.56 -17.93 5.80
CA ASP A 110 -12.14 -19.20 6.22
C ASP A 110 -11.09 -19.98 7.04
N ASN A 111 -11.30 -20.07 8.35
CA ASN A 111 -10.32 -20.60 9.31
C ASN A 111 -8.97 -19.84 9.25
N ALA A 112 -7.93 -20.50 8.73
CA ALA A 112 -6.60 -19.91 8.60
C ALA A 112 -6.30 -19.39 7.18
N SER A 113 -7.18 -19.63 6.22
CA SER A 113 -6.96 -19.34 4.80
C SER A 113 -7.80 -18.15 4.35
N TRP A 114 -7.18 -17.29 3.53
CA TRP A 114 -7.89 -16.23 2.83
C TRP A 114 -8.32 -16.68 1.45
N LYS A 115 -9.48 -16.25 1.01
CA LYS A 115 -10.03 -16.50 -0.33
C LYS A 115 -10.33 -15.16 -0.99
N LEU A 116 -9.98 -15.03 -2.26
CA LEU A 116 -10.32 -13.89 -3.10
C LEU A 116 -11.49 -14.28 -4.00
N ASP A 117 -12.58 -13.55 -3.93
CA ASP A 117 -13.75 -13.82 -4.76
C ASP A 117 -13.44 -13.73 -6.25
N GLY A 118 -13.92 -14.71 -7.00
CA GLY A 118 -13.70 -14.80 -8.45
C GLY A 118 -12.33 -15.34 -8.86
N TYR A 119 -11.48 -15.72 -7.92
CA TYR A 119 -10.15 -16.28 -8.19
C TYR A 119 -9.90 -17.54 -7.36
N ASP A 120 -9.28 -18.53 -7.99
CA ASP A 120 -8.87 -19.77 -7.28
C ASP A 120 -7.64 -19.55 -6.40
N LYS A 121 -6.84 -18.53 -6.69
CA LYS A 121 -5.59 -18.19 -6.01
C LYS A 121 -5.51 -16.68 -5.76
N HIS A 122 -4.57 -16.26 -4.94
CA HIS A 122 -4.19 -14.85 -4.73
C HIS A 122 -2.70 -14.78 -4.34
N GLU A 123 -2.11 -13.58 -4.35
CA GLU A 123 -0.73 -13.35 -3.90
C GLU A 123 -0.65 -13.35 -2.38
N SER A 124 -0.47 -14.53 -1.78
CA SER A 124 -0.57 -14.74 -0.33
C SER A 124 0.43 -13.90 0.48
N PHE A 125 1.66 -13.68 -0.02
CA PHE A 125 2.65 -12.84 0.65
C PHE A 125 2.23 -11.38 0.65
N ALA A 126 1.81 -10.84 -0.49
CA ALA A 126 1.36 -9.46 -0.60
C ALA A 126 0.13 -9.19 0.28
N LEU A 127 -0.81 -10.14 0.33
CA LEU A 127 -1.97 -10.06 1.22
C LEU A 127 -1.56 -10.09 2.69
N THR A 128 -0.67 -10.98 3.09
CA THR A 128 -0.17 -11.07 4.47
C THR A 128 0.51 -9.76 4.88
N ASP A 129 1.40 -9.24 4.05
CA ASP A 129 2.10 -7.99 4.28
C ASP A 129 1.13 -6.80 4.42
N LEU A 130 0.08 -6.76 3.61
CA LEU A 130 -0.95 -5.72 3.72
C LEU A 130 -1.74 -5.83 5.02
N LEU A 131 -2.14 -7.04 5.41
CA LEU A 131 -2.88 -7.28 6.67
C LEU A 131 -2.03 -6.93 7.89
N ASP A 132 -0.73 -7.24 7.86
CA ASP A 132 0.22 -6.91 8.93
C ASP A 132 0.38 -5.39 9.09
N ALA A 133 0.24 -4.63 8.01
CA ALA A 133 0.30 -3.17 8.05
C ALA A 133 -1.04 -2.52 8.45
N LEU A 134 -2.17 -3.10 8.05
CA LEU A 134 -3.52 -2.57 8.32
C LEU A 134 -3.99 -2.86 9.74
N ALA A 135 -3.69 -4.05 10.27
CA ALA A 135 -4.21 -4.47 11.58
C ALA A 135 -3.77 -3.51 12.69
N PRO A 136 -2.48 -3.17 12.86
CA PRO A 136 -2.02 -2.17 13.81
C PRO A 136 -2.01 -0.77 13.18
N LEU A 137 -3.14 -0.29 12.67
CA LEU A 137 -3.19 0.99 11.95
C LEU A 137 -2.69 2.14 12.81
N LYS A 138 -1.66 2.83 12.30
CA LYS A 138 -1.05 3.99 12.96
C LYS A 138 -0.93 5.17 12.01
N ALA A 139 -1.20 6.36 12.52
CA ALA A 139 -0.82 7.58 11.82
C ALA A 139 0.69 7.78 11.87
N GLU A 140 1.33 8.03 10.74
CA GLU A 140 2.71 8.55 10.71
C GLU A 140 2.73 10.00 11.22
N SER A 141 1.75 10.78 10.79
CA SER A 141 1.54 12.16 11.22
C SER A 141 0.06 12.52 11.21
N TRP A 142 -0.36 13.36 12.17
CA TRP A 142 -1.67 14.00 12.19
C TRP A 142 -1.70 15.32 11.40
N GLN A 143 -0.55 15.76 10.90
CA GLN A 143 -0.46 16.93 10.02
C GLN A 143 -0.60 16.43 8.58
N VAL A 144 -1.69 16.84 7.95
CA VAL A 144 -2.03 16.46 6.57
C VAL A 144 -1.71 17.64 5.65
N ASN A 145 -1.00 17.36 4.57
CA ASN A 145 -0.66 18.35 3.57
C ASN A 145 -1.59 18.19 2.34
N GLY A 146 -2.75 18.83 2.39
CA GLY A 146 -3.70 18.83 1.28
C GLY A 146 -4.85 17.83 1.40
N PRO A 147 -5.81 17.88 0.47
CA PRO A 147 -6.91 16.92 0.37
C PRO A 147 -6.42 15.57 -0.21
N LEU A 148 -7.29 14.57 -0.18
CA LEU A 148 -7.15 13.35 -0.98
C LEU A 148 -7.14 13.71 -2.47
N GLY A 149 -6.29 13.05 -3.25
CA GLY A 149 -6.28 13.13 -4.71
C GLY A 149 -7.42 12.34 -5.37
N ASP A 150 -7.32 12.15 -6.68
CA ASP A 150 -8.33 11.40 -7.46
C ASP A 150 -8.04 9.89 -7.44
N ASP A 151 -6.76 9.50 -7.42
CA ASP A 151 -6.32 8.10 -7.44
C ASP A 151 -6.32 7.48 -6.03
N VAL A 152 -7.51 7.25 -5.48
CA VAL A 152 -7.70 6.83 -4.09
C VAL A 152 -8.06 5.37 -3.98
N TYR A 153 -7.29 4.61 -3.21
CA TYR A 153 -7.68 3.28 -2.76
C TYR A 153 -8.71 3.39 -1.65
N THR A 154 -9.79 2.61 -1.71
CA THR A 154 -10.71 2.47 -0.58
C THR A 154 -10.56 1.08 0.00
N VAL A 155 -10.23 1.01 1.29
CA VAL A 155 -10.00 -0.25 2.00
C VAL A 155 -10.98 -0.37 3.13
N THR A 156 -11.79 -1.44 3.13
CA THR A 156 -12.64 -1.81 4.25
C THR A 156 -12.15 -3.13 4.83
N TYR A 157 -11.81 -3.14 6.10
CA TYR A 157 -11.29 -4.34 6.74
C TYR A 157 -11.77 -4.45 8.19
N GLY A 158 -11.77 -5.67 8.72
CA GLY A 158 -12.22 -5.88 10.07
C GLY A 158 -12.55 -7.33 10.40
N ASN A 159 -13.28 -7.49 11.51
CA ASN A 159 -13.82 -8.75 11.97
C ASN A 159 -15.36 -8.76 11.87
N ASP A 160 -16.00 -9.76 12.46
CA ASP A 160 -17.45 -9.92 12.42
C ASP A 160 -18.21 -8.77 13.13
N ASP A 161 -17.58 -8.16 14.15
CA ASP A 161 -18.22 -7.14 14.99
C ASP A 161 -17.93 -5.72 14.53
N GLN A 162 -16.74 -5.47 13.98
CA GLN A 162 -16.25 -4.13 13.67
C GLN A 162 -15.51 -4.10 12.34
N LYS A 163 -15.83 -3.10 11.53
CA LYS A 163 -15.12 -2.78 10.29
C LYS A 163 -14.64 -1.35 10.30
N LEU A 164 -13.52 -1.11 9.67
CA LEU A 164 -12.99 0.22 9.37
C LEU A 164 -12.94 0.42 7.87
N THR A 165 -13.35 1.60 7.42
CA THR A 165 -13.18 2.02 6.03
C THR A 165 -12.21 3.18 5.95
N LEU A 166 -11.16 2.98 5.17
CA LEU A 166 -10.05 3.89 4.99
C LEU A 166 -9.92 4.24 3.51
N LYS A 167 -9.84 5.51 3.18
CA LYS A 167 -9.41 6.00 1.87
C LYS A 167 -7.94 6.40 1.95
N VAL A 168 -7.13 6.00 0.97
CA VAL A 168 -5.69 6.28 0.94
C VAL A 168 -5.30 6.81 -0.44
N ASP A 169 -4.73 8.00 -0.48
CA ASP A 169 -4.05 8.53 -1.64
C ASP A 169 -2.57 8.10 -1.60
N PRO A 170 -2.12 7.22 -2.50
CA PRO A 170 -0.77 6.70 -2.49
C PRO A 170 0.30 7.74 -2.82
N THR A 171 -0.07 8.80 -3.54
CA THR A 171 0.86 9.85 -3.97
C THR A 171 1.17 10.82 -2.84
N SER A 172 0.15 11.30 -2.15
CA SER A 172 0.29 12.23 -1.04
C SER A 172 0.50 11.53 0.31
N ARG A 173 0.22 10.24 0.39
CA ARG A 173 0.15 9.42 1.61
C ARG A 173 -0.88 9.92 2.61
N VAL A 174 -1.84 10.68 2.14
CA VAL A 174 -2.97 11.12 2.95
C VAL A 174 -3.96 9.99 3.05
N ALA A 175 -4.41 9.71 4.26
CA ALA A 175 -5.47 8.76 4.53
C ALA A 175 -6.63 9.44 5.25
N GLN A 176 -7.83 8.98 4.95
CA GLN A 176 -9.07 9.41 5.59
C GLN A 176 -9.81 8.18 6.11
N LEU A 177 -9.98 8.11 7.42
CA LEU A 177 -10.94 7.20 8.03
C LEU A 177 -12.35 7.78 7.82
N ILE A 178 -13.30 6.94 7.41
CA ILE A 178 -14.66 7.42 7.09
C ILE A 178 -15.48 7.63 8.36
N GLU A 179 -15.39 6.71 9.31
CA GLU A 179 -16.13 6.75 10.57
C GLU A 179 -15.22 6.38 11.75
N PRO A 180 -14.94 7.31 12.67
CA PRO A 180 -15.20 8.76 12.58
C PRO A 180 -14.35 9.43 11.50
N GLU A 181 -14.86 10.49 10.87
CA GLU A 181 -14.10 11.20 9.84
C GLU A 181 -12.79 11.75 10.42
N LEU A 182 -11.67 11.27 9.91
CA LEU A 182 -10.35 11.57 10.46
C LEU A 182 -9.27 11.50 9.38
N ASN A 183 -8.59 12.61 9.16
CA ASN A 183 -7.48 12.68 8.19
C ASN A 183 -6.13 12.55 8.90
N PHE A 184 -5.21 11.81 8.29
CA PHE A 184 -3.85 11.59 8.79
C PHE A 184 -2.92 11.15 7.66
N MET A 185 -1.61 11.19 7.91
CA MET A 185 -0.61 10.61 7.02
C MET A 185 -0.36 9.16 7.38
N VAL A 186 -0.25 8.30 6.38
CA VAL A 186 0.20 6.91 6.53
C VAL A 186 1.67 6.76 6.13
N SER A 187 2.29 5.68 6.59
CA SER A 187 3.67 5.34 6.24
C SER A 187 3.79 4.97 4.75
N GLN A 188 4.96 5.19 4.17
CA GLN A 188 5.27 4.70 2.82
C GLN A 188 5.13 3.18 2.74
N GLU A 189 5.53 2.48 3.78
CA GLU A 189 5.39 1.02 3.87
C GLU A 189 3.94 0.55 3.69
N LEU A 190 2.96 1.21 4.32
CA LEU A 190 1.55 0.86 4.12
C LEU A 190 1.11 1.14 2.68
N VAL A 191 1.55 2.24 2.09
CA VAL A 191 1.26 2.57 0.69
C VAL A 191 1.83 1.52 -0.25
N ASP A 192 3.09 1.14 -0.08
CA ASP A 192 3.75 0.13 -0.93
C ASP A 192 3.02 -1.22 -0.87
N LYS A 193 2.56 -1.63 0.32
CA LYS A 193 1.81 -2.86 0.52
C LYS A 193 0.39 -2.77 -0.07
N LEU A 194 -0.26 -1.61 0.04
CA LEU A 194 -1.59 -1.39 -0.52
C LEU A 194 -1.61 -1.35 -2.04
N THR A 195 -0.53 -0.84 -2.65
CA THR A 195 -0.40 -0.74 -4.11
C THR A 195 0.18 -2.00 -4.75
N ALA A 196 0.59 -2.98 -3.95
CA ALA A 196 1.04 -4.27 -4.45
C ALA A 196 -0.10 -5.05 -5.12
N GLU A 197 0.22 -5.84 -6.14
CA GLU A 197 -0.77 -6.68 -6.80
C GLU A 197 -1.19 -7.85 -5.88
N LEU A 198 -2.47 -7.92 -5.56
CA LEU A 198 -3.06 -8.94 -4.69
C LEU A 198 -3.70 -10.09 -5.47
N ARG A 199 -4.03 -9.85 -6.75
CA ARG A 199 -4.58 -10.87 -7.65
C ARG A 199 -3.49 -11.87 -8.04
N PRO A 200 -3.84 -13.08 -8.51
CA PRO A 200 -2.85 -14.04 -8.99
C PRO A 200 -1.98 -13.41 -10.08
N ARG A 201 -0.68 -13.42 -9.90
CA ARG A 201 0.24 -12.92 -10.95
C ARG A 201 0.47 -13.94 -12.05
N THR A 202 0.27 -15.22 -11.80
CA THR A 202 0.37 -16.25 -12.81
C THR A 202 -0.90 -16.26 -13.67
N ILE A 203 -0.78 -15.85 -14.93
CA ILE A 203 -1.90 -15.75 -15.88
C ILE A 203 -1.98 -16.94 -16.82
N VAL A 204 -0.89 -17.68 -16.96
CA VAL A 204 -0.85 -19.01 -17.60
C VAL A 204 -0.27 -19.96 -16.56
N ASP A 205 -1.07 -20.91 -16.09
CA ASP A 205 -0.70 -21.88 -15.04
C ASP A 205 -0.72 -23.29 -15.66
N LEU A 206 0.28 -23.58 -16.46
CA LEU A 206 0.47 -24.83 -17.17
C LEU A 206 1.83 -25.45 -16.82
N THR A 207 2.04 -26.68 -17.23
CA THR A 207 3.37 -27.26 -17.33
C THR A 207 3.82 -27.24 -18.80
N ARG A 208 5.12 -27.32 -19.06
CA ARG A 208 5.65 -27.43 -20.43
C ARG A 208 4.96 -28.54 -21.21
N ASP A 209 4.82 -29.70 -20.59
CA ASP A 209 4.25 -30.91 -21.23
C ASP A 209 2.74 -30.78 -21.51
N ALA A 210 2.06 -29.84 -20.89
CA ALA A 210 0.67 -29.54 -21.19
C ALA A 210 0.50 -28.65 -22.44
N ILE A 211 1.59 -28.11 -22.99
CA ILE A 211 1.57 -27.32 -24.22
C ILE A 211 2.05 -28.17 -25.39
N LYS A 212 1.15 -28.50 -26.31
CA LYS A 212 1.49 -29.25 -27.53
C LYS A 212 1.97 -28.39 -28.69
N GLN A 213 1.60 -27.08 -28.69
CA GLN A 213 1.96 -26.17 -29.78
C GLN A 213 2.04 -24.74 -29.30
N VAL A 214 3.03 -24.00 -29.77
CA VAL A 214 3.17 -22.56 -29.64
C VAL A 214 3.25 -21.97 -31.04
N GLN A 215 2.36 -21.03 -31.39
CA GLN A 215 2.46 -20.24 -32.61
C GLN A 215 2.80 -18.80 -32.22
N VAL A 216 3.82 -18.25 -32.82
CA VAL A 216 4.28 -16.86 -32.66
C VAL A 216 4.06 -16.12 -33.95
N ILE A 217 3.20 -15.12 -33.92
CA ILE A 217 2.86 -14.27 -35.06
C ILE A 217 3.35 -12.86 -34.77
N THR A 218 4.26 -12.38 -35.60
CA THR A 218 4.72 -10.98 -35.61
C THR A 218 4.35 -10.36 -36.96
N ARG A 219 4.73 -9.10 -37.18
CA ARG A 219 4.52 -8.48 -38.49
C ARG A 219 5.24 -9.20 -39.63
N ASP A 220 6.40 -9.79 -39.34
CA ASP A 220 7.32 -10.27 -40.36
C ASP A 220 7.48 -11.80 -40.34
N GLN A 221 6.91 -12.48 -39.31
CA GLN A 221 7.08 -13.91 -39.11
C GLN A 221 5.80 -14.56 -38.57
N ASP A 222 5.56 -15.80 -39.01
CA ASP A 222 4.56 -16.71 -38.45
C ASP A 222 5.25 -18.08 -38.26
N VAL A 223 5.57 -18.40 -37.02
CA VAL A 223 6.32 -19.61 -36.67
C VAL A 223 5.47 -20.47 -35.75
N THR A 224 5.29 -21.72 -36.15
CA THR A 224 4.60 -22.74 -35.35
C THR A 224 5.60 -23.78 -34.86
N ILE A 225 5.70 -23.93 -33.55
CA ILE A 225 6.54 -24.90 -32.87
C ILE A 225 5.65 -25.96 -32.25
N ASN A 226 5.83 -27.21 -32.60
CA ASN A 226 5.12 -28.34 -32.01
C ASN A 226 6.00 -28.99 -30.95
N HIS A 227 5.35 -29.46 -29.88
CA HIS A 227 5.98 -30.21 -28.79
C HIS A 227 5.27 -31.56 -28.64
N ALA A 228 6.01 -32.64 -28.84
CA ALA A 228 5.53 -33.99 -28.67
C ALA A 228 6.68 -34.91 -28.21
N ASP A 229 6.40 -35.80 -27.27
CA ASP A 229 7.36 -36.77 -26.74
C ASP A 229 8.69 -36.14 -26.28
N GLY A 230 8.61 -34.92 -25.67
CA GLY A 230 9.77 -34.15 -25.18
C GLY A 230 10.64 -33.56 -26.29
N LYS A 231 10.17 -33.53 -27.55
CA LYS A 231 10.88 -32.96 -28.70
C LYS A 231 10.15 -31.77 -29.29
N PHE A 232 10.92 -30.80 -29.75
CA PHE A 232 10.39 -29.61 -30.44
C PHE A 232 10.64 -29.71 -31.94
N THR A 233 9.64 -29.36 -32.74
CA THR A 233 9.73 -29.36 -34.22
C THR A 233 9.05 -28.14 -34.80
N ALA A 234 9.67 -27.53 -35.83
CA ALA A 234 9.06 -26.47 -36.65
C ALA A 234 9.35 -26.76 -38.14
N ALA A 235 8.39 -26.44 -39.00
CA ALA A 235 8.50 -26.72 -40.42
C ALA A 235 9.61 -25.84 -41.04
N GLY A 236 10.67 -26.48 -41.58
CA GLY A 236 11.75 -25.77 -42.30
C GLY A 236 12.70 -24.97 -41.45
N ILE A 237 12.66 -25.11 -40.13
CA ILE A 237 13.50 -24.38 -39.18
C ILE A 237 14.24 -25.37 -38.30
N GLU A 238 15.56 -25.21 -38.19
CA GLU A 238 16.36 -25.92 -37.19
C GLU A 238 16.20 -25.20 -35.84
N LEU A 239 15.79 -25.94 -34.82
CA LEU A 239 15.51 -25.37 -33.50
C LEU A 239 16.68 -25.63 -32.55
N ASP A 240 16.91 -24.65 -31.66
CA ASP A 240 17.75 -24.81 -30.49
C ASP A 240 16.85 -25.31 -29.35
N ASP A 241 16.89 -26.62 -29.05
CA ASP A 241 16.01 -27.25 -28.10
C ASP A 241 16.06 -26.64 -26.70
N GLU A 242 17.23 -26.13 -26.27
CA GLU A 242 17.38 -25.47 -24.96
C GLU A 242 16.60 -24.14 -24.94
N LYS A 243 16.78 -23.30 -25.95
CA LYS A 243 16.08 -22.01 -26.05
C LYS A 243 14.59 -22.18 -26.20
N VAL A 244 14.16 -23.14 -27.02
CA VAL A 244 12.74 -23.44 -27.21
C VAL A 244 12.14 -23.98 -25.91
N GLY A 245 12.84 -24.88 -25.22
CA GLY A 245 12.42 -25.38 -23.93
C GLY A 245 12.21 -24.25 -22.90
N MET A 246 13.15 -23.31 -22.83
CA MET A 246 13.01 -22.12 -21.97
C MET A 246 11.85 -21.19 -22.38
N LEU A 247 11.55 -21.08 -23.68
CA LEU A 247 10.39 -20.33 -24.17
C LEU A 247 9.08 -20.99 -23.68
N PHE A 248 8.96 -22.30 -23.83
CA PHE A 248 7.79 -23.02 -23.36
C PHE A 248 7.61 -22.93 -21.84
N ASP A 249 8.69 -23.03 -21.06
CA ASP A 249 8.64 -22.84 -19.60
C ASP A 249 8.18 -21.45 -19.21
N THR A 250 8.70 -20.42 -19.88
CA THR A 250 8.32 -19.03 -19.63
C THR A 250 6.84 -18.79 -19.94
N LEU A 251 6.36 -19.34 -21.06
CA LEU A 251 4.95 -19.22 -21.47
C LEU A 251 4.02 -20.05 -20.58
N ALA A 252 4.45 -21.24 -20.15
CA ALA A 252 3.67 -22.11 -19.27
C ALA A 252 3.42 -21.49 -17.89
N GLY A 253 4.41 -20.77 -17.36
CA GLY A 253 4.34 -20.08 -16.07
C GLY A 253 4.28 -18.57 -16.20
N LEU A 254 3.65 -18.03 -17.25
CA LEU A 254 3.66 -16.60 -17.53
C LEU A 254 3.08 -15.79 -16.37
N ARG A 255 3.90 -14.86 -15.86
CA ARG A 255 3.53 -13.99 -14.75
C ARG A 255 3.47 -12.53 -15.19
N VAL A 256 2.60 -11.78 -14.54
CA VAL A 256 2.46 -10.34 -14.75
C VAL A 256 3.05 -9.55 -13.58
N GLU A 257 3.51 -8.35 -13.85
CA GLU A 257 3.88 -7.41 -12.80
C GLU A 257 2.65 -6.85 -12.13
N LYS A 258 1.68 -6.42 -12.96
CA LYS A 258 0.40 -5.89 -12.50
C LYS A 258 -0.66 -5.97 -13.59
N TYR A 259 -1.91 -5.96 -13.18
CA TYR A 259 -3.04 -5.75 -14.07
C TYR A 259 -3.25 -4.25 -14.35
N ILE A 260 -3.80 -3.94 -15.53
CA ILE A 260 -4.12 -2.58 -15.96
C ILE A 260 -5.53 -2.55 -16.56
N ASP A 261 -6.20 -1.39 -16.55
CA ASP A 261 -7.59 -1.29 -16.97
C ASP A 261 -7.80 -1.54 -18.45
N SER A 262 -6.96 -0.94 -19.27
CA SER A 262 -6.96 -1.13 -20.71
C SER A 262 -5.61 -0.74 -21.28
N SER A 263 -5.27 -1.34 -22.41
CA SER A 263 -4.09 -1.00 -23.18
C SER A 263 -4.44 -0.94 -24.64
N LYS A 264 -3.91 0.04 -25.35
CA LYS A 264 -3.93 0.06 -26.78
C LYS A 264 -2.75 -0.78 -27.27
N ILE A 265 -3.02 -2.05 -27.55
CA ILE A 265 -2.03 -2.97 -28.10
C ILE A 265 -1.61 -2.48 -29.48
N THR A 266 -0.40 -1.95 -29.59
CA THR A 266 0.18 -1.47 -30.85
C THR A 266 1.26 -2.43 -31.33
N ARG A 267 1.23 -2.79 -32.62
CA ARG A 267 2.19 -3.76 -33.21
C ARG A 267 2.25 -5.05 -32.42
N PRO A 268 1.14 -5.76 -32.24
CA PRO A 268 1.09 -6.89 -31.36
C PRO A 268 1.99 -8.03 -31.86
N ILE A 269 2.71 -8.63 -30.92
CA ILE A 269 3.19 -10.00 -31.03
C ILE A 269 2.04 -10.87 -30.53
N SER A 270 1.53 -11.75 -31.36
CA SER A 270 0.49 -12.71 -30.95
C SER A 270 1.12 -14.06 -30.65
N VAL A 271 0.93 -14.55 -29.47
CA VAL A 271 1.38 -15.89 -29.04
C VAL A 271 0.15 -16.74 -28.78
N ILE A 272 0.02 -17.81 -29.55
CA ILE A 272 -1.11 -18.75 -29.42
C ILE A 272 -0.57 -20.06 -28.85
N LEU A 273 -1.00 -20.39 -27.63
CA LEU A 273 -0.70 -21.65 -27.00
C LEU A 273 -1.85 -22.64 -27.29
N THR A 274 -1.52 -23.83 -27.75
CA THR A 274 -2.50 -24.94 -27.83
C THR A 274 -2.07 -26.01 -26.83
N THR A 275 -2.96 -26.37 -25.95
CA THR A 275 -2.71 -27.38 -24.91
C THR A 275 -2.96 -28.81 -25.44
N THR A 276 -2.53 -29.81 -24.69
CA THR A 276 -2.73 -31.25 -25.03
C THR A 276 -4.21 -31.64 -25.01
N ASP A 277 -5.08 -30.89 -24.31
CA ASP A 277 -6.54 -31.06 -24.33
C ASP A 277 -7.25 -30.12 -25.34
N ASP A 278 -6.50 -29.63 -26.34
CA ASP A 278 -6.97 -28.81 -27.46
C ASP A 278 -7.55 -27.45 -27.09
N LYS A 279 -7.31 -26.95 -25.89
CA LYS A 279 -7.63 -25.56 -25.52
C LYS A 279 -6.62 -24.60 -26.11
N THR A 280 -7.10 -23.41 -26.45
CA THR A 280 -6.27 -22.36 -27.03
C THR A 280 -6.24 -21.14 -26.10
N ILE A 281 -5.04 -20.66 -25.81
CA ILE A 281 -4.80 -19.39 -25.09
C ILE A 281 -4.14 -18.43 -26.05
N ASN A 282 -4.77 -17.29 -26.30
CA ASN A 282 -4.24 -16.23 -27.15
C ASN A 282 -3.70 -15.09 -26.28
N ILE A 283 -2.42 -14.83 -26.38
CA ILE A 283 -1.69 -13.78 -25.67
C ILE A 283 -1.27 -12.74 -26.70
N GLN A 284 -1.69 -11.51 -26.52
CA GLN A 284 -1.21 -10.37 -27.30
C GLN A 284 -0.26 -9.55 -26.45
N LEU A 285 0.91 -9.20 -26.99
CA LEU A 285 1.93 -8.40 -26.35
C LEU A 285 2.25 -7.19 -27.20
N SER A 286 2.51 -6.05 -26.56
CA SER A 286 2.93 -4.80 -27.19
C SER A 286 4.34 -4.43 -26.81
N ASP A 287 5.00 -3.60 -27.62
CA ASP A 287 6.38 -3.14 -27.38
C ASP A 287 6.56 -2.39 -26.05
N ASP A 288 5.48 -1.84 -25.49
CA ASP A 288 5.45 -1.15 -24.19
C ASP A 288 5.31 -2.10 -22.99
N LYS A 289 5.45 -3.42 -23.23
CA LYS A 289 5.34 -4.50 -22.25
C LYS A 289 3.93 -4.72 -21.71
N SER A 290 2.94 -4.05 -22.29
CA SER A 290 1.54 -4.38 -22.03
C SER A 290 1.11 -5.62 -22.79
N GLY A 291 0.14 -6.32 -22.25
CA GLY A 291 -0.40 -7.53 -22.88
C GLY A 291 -1.87 -7.72 -22.59
N GLN A 292 -2.46 -8.66 -23.31
CA GLN A 292 -3.86 -9.04 -23.19
C GLN A 292 -4.05 -10.54 -23.34
N ILE A 293 -4.88 -11.12 -22.48
CA ILE A 293 -5.46 -12.47 -22.62
C ILE A 293 -6.97 -12.33 -22.44
N GLY A 294 -7.74 -12.65 -23.47
CA GLY A 294 -9.20 -12.45 -23.44
C GLY A 294 -9.55 -10.99 -23.19
N SER A 295 -10.28 -10.69 -22.10
CA SER A 295 -10.62 -9.32 -21.68
C SER A 295 -9.65 -8.74 -20.65
N THR A 296 -8.64 -9.49 -20.25
CA THR A 296 -7.72 -9.09 -19.17
C THR A 296 -6.49 -8.42 -19.73
N PHE A 297 -6.22 -7.19 -19.29
CA PHE A 297 -5.03 -6.42 -19.64
C PHE A 297 -4.01 -6.42 -18.50
N PHE A 298 -2.73 -6.45 -18.85
CA PHE A 298 -1.65 -6.54 -17.87
C PHE A 298 -0.36 -5.89 -18.35
N LYS A 299 0.60 -5.70 -17.44
CA LYS A 299 2.00 -5.43 -17.73
C LYS A 299 2.88 -6.60 -17.32
N LEU A 300 3.84 -6.93 -18.18
CA LEU A 300 4.92 -7.86 -17.85
C LEU A 300 6.07 -7.13 -17.17
N ALA A 301 6.76 -7.82 -16.27
CA ALA A 301 8.05 -7.36 -15.76
C ALA A 301 9.07 -7.24 -16.91
N ASN A 302 10.04 -6.32 -16.76
CA ASN A 302 11.04 -6.07 -17.78
C ASN A 302 11.75 -7.34 -18.21
N ASP A 303 12.21 -8.12 -17.24
CA ASP A 303 12.99 -9.33 -17.50
C ASP A 303 12.16 -10.41 -18.21
N ASP A 304 10.90 -10.56 -17.87
CA ASP A 304 10.00 -11.55 -18.49
C ASP A 304 9.69 -11.17 -19.94
N PHE A 305 9.42 -9.89 -20.21
CA PHE A 305 9.18 -9.39 -21.55
C PHE A 305 10.42 -9.52 -22.45
N ASP A 306 11.58 -9.08 -21.95
CA ASP A 306 12.83 -9.13 -22.70
C ASP A 306 13.26 -10.58 -22.97
N ASN A 307 13.03 -11.48 -22.01
CA ASN A 307 13.26 -12.92 -22.18
C ASN A 307 12.35 -13.53 -23.24
N LEU A 308 11.09 -13.17 -23.30
CA LEU A 308 10.15 -13.64 -24.31
C LEU A 308 10.54 -13.13 -25.70
N THR A 309 10.74 -11.81 -25.84
CA THR A 309 11.01 -11.18 -27.14
C THR A 309 12.36 -11.56 -27.72
N ALA A 310 13.40 -11.67 -26.88
CA ALA A 310 14.74 -12.10 -27.32
C ALA A 310 14.74 -13.54 -27.87
N LYS A 311 13.84 -14.40 -27.39
CA LYS A 311 13.70 -15.80 -27.86
C LYS A 311 12.85 -15.91 -29.10
N MET A 312 12.01 -14.92 -29.40
CA MET A 312 11.14 -14.89 -30.58
C MET A 312 11.77 -14.17 -31.78
N SER A 313 12.84 -13.37 -31.58
CA SER A 313 13.43 -12.51 -32.63
C SER A 313 14.63 -13.10 -33.34
N LYS A 314 15.00 -14.34 -33.10
CA LYS A 314 16.08 -15.08 -33.77
C LYS A 314 15.60 -16.43 -34.32
#